data_71deff0adb377a75d6daecd37e469097
#
_entry.id   71deff0adb377a75d6daecd37e469097
#
_cell.length_a   1.000
_cell.length_b   1.000
_cell.length_c   1.000
_cell.angle_alpha   90.00
_cell.angle_beta   90.00
_cell.angle_gamma   90.00
#
_symmetry.space_group_name_H-M   'P 1'
#
loop_
_entity.id
_entity.type
_entity.pdbx_description
1 polymer ?
#
loop_
_entity_poly.entity_id
_entity_poly.type
_entity_poly.pdbx_seq_one_letter_code
_entity_poly.pdbx_strand_id
1 'polypeptide(L)'
;MRFSYAESMVDPAYYVPLARAAEAAGYNSMVVPDSICYPAVATSTYPYSPDGGREFLEGKPFLEPFSLIPALGAVTERLRFITFVLKLPVRHPLLVAKQATSTAVLTGNRLLLGVGTSPWREDYELLGVPWQGRGQRMDEAIEIIRGLAGGAFYEFHGGSFSLPPVQISPVPTAPIPILIGGHGDAALRRAARIGDGWMHGGGDPAELPGLLSRLAELRKEEGTHDRPFEVHVISADAYRPDGVRRLEEQGVTDVIVGFRWPYHTGPDTQSLADKIGALEAFADKVLAKVNR
;
A
#
# COMPACT_ATOMS: atom_id res chain seq x y z
N MET A 1 -1.51 -18.41 3.17
CA MET A 1 -0.76 -17.15 2.89
C MET A 1 -1.13 -16.58 1.53
N ARG A 2 -1.35 -15.28 1.41
CA ARG A 2 -1.49 -14.56 0.13
C ARG A 2 -0.15 -13.93 -0.27
N PHE A 3 0.05 -13.71 -1.57
CA PHE A 3 1.27 -13.15 -2.11
C PHE A 3 0.97 -11.93 -2.96
N SER A 4 1.61 -10.81 -2.63
CA SER A 4 1.54 -9.54 -3.36
C SER A 4 2.84 -9.33 -4.14
N TYR A 5 2.74 -9.16 -5.45
CA TYR A 5 3.89 -8.83 -6.29
C TYR A 5 4.23 -7.35 -6.15
N ALA A 6 5.49 -7.05 -5.84
CA ALA A 6 6.01 -5.70 -5.76
C ALA A 6 6.97 -5.43 -6.92
N GLU A 7 6.59 -4.53 -7.81
CA GLU A 7 7.47 -3.97 -8.81
C GLU A 7 7.21 -2.47 -8.91
N SER A 8 8.28 -1.71 -8.98
CA SER A 8 8.22 -0.25 -9.02
C SER A 8 9.40 0.34 -9.76
N MET A 9 9.30 1.58 -10.19
CA MET A 9 10.42 2.31 -10.82
C MET A 9 10.96 1.60 -12.08
N VAL A 10 10.08 0.98 -12.83
CA VAL A 10 10.36 0.27 -14.08
C VAL A 10 9.82 1.05 -15.27
N ASP A 11 10.23 0.65 -16.48
CA ASP A 11 9.63 1.18 -17.71
C ASP A 11 8.09 1.06 -17.62
N PRO A 12 7.34 2.15 -17.80
CA PRO A 12 5.88 2.13 -17.76
C PRO A 12 5.23 1.10 -18.67
N ALA A 13 5.86 0.74 -19.78
CA ALA A 13 5.39 -0.29 -20.69
C ALA A 13 5.38 -1.72 -20.07
N TYR A 14 6.12 -1.93 -18.99
CA TYR A 14 6.23 -3.24 -18.33
C TYR A 14 5.06 -3.57 -17.41
N TYR A 15 4.33 -2.57 -16.90
CA TYR A 15 3.28 -2.81 -15.88
C TYR A 15 2.17 -3.73 -16.36
N VAL A 16 1.64 -3.53 -17.59
CA VAL A 16 0.58 -4.37 -18.13
C VAL A 16 1.00 -5.84 -18.30
N PRO A 17 2.12 -6.16 -18.99
CA PRO A 17 2.57 -7.55 -19.09
C PRO A 17 2.94 -8.17 -17.74
N LEU A 18 3.50 -7.41 -16.79
CA LEU A 18 3.82 -7.89 -15.45
C LEU A 18 2.56 -8.21 -14.63
N ALA A 19 1.52 -7.40 -14.70
CA ALA A 19 0.25 -7.68 -14.04
C ALA A 19 -0.40 -8.97 -14.55
N ARG A 20 -0.39 -9.18 -15.87
CA ARG A 20 -0.89 -10.42 -16.50
C ARG A 20 -0.08 -11.64 -16.06
N ALA A 21 1.25 -11.52 -16.07
CA ALA A 21 2.15 -12.61 -15.64
C ALA A 21 1.96 -12.94 -14.16
N ALA A 22 1.85 -11.91 -13.29
CA ALA A 22 1.60 -12.10 -11.86
C ALA A 22 0.26 -12.82 -11.61
N GLU A 23 -0.82 -12.42 -12.30
CA GLU A 23 -2.11 -13.10 -12.19
C GLU A 23 -2.04 -14.54 -12.67
N ALA A 24 -1.40 -14.78 -13.81
CA ALA A 24 -1.23 -16.13 -14.39
C ALA A 24 -0.39 -17.05 -13.48
N ALA A 25 0.63 -16.51 -12.83
CA ALA A 25 1.49 -17.22 -11.89
C ALA A 25 0.83 -17.43 -10.50
N GLY A 26 -0.38 -16.89 -10.26
CA GLY A 26 -1.16 -17.14 -9.04
C GLY A 26 -0.91 -16.17 -7.90
N TYR A 27 -0.32 -15.01 -8.15
CA TYR A 27 -0.26 -13.93 -7.15
C TYR A 27 -1.67 -13.40 -6.86
N ASN A 28 -1.90 -13.04 -5.61
CA ASN A 28 -3.20 -12.52 -5.15
C ASN A 28 -3.36 -11.03 -5.40
N SER A 29 -2.25 -10.29 -5.35
CA SER A 29 -2.24 -8.84 -5.46
C SER A 29 -1.00 -8.31 -6.14
N MET A 30 -1.09 -7.07 -6.63
CA MET A 30 0.06 -6.26 -7.03
C MET A 30 0.05 -4.96 -6.22
N VAL A 31 1.18 -4.59 -5.62
CA VAL A 31 1.31 -3.32 -4.91
C VAL A 31 1.77 -2.23 -5.87
N VAL A 32 1.17 -1.04 -5.74
CA VAL A 32 1.45 0.14 -6.57
C VAL A 32 1.96 1.26 -5.67
N PRO A 33 3.24 1.64 -5.77
CA PRO A 33 3.81 2.69 -4.93
C PRO A 33 3.27 4.07 -5.34
N ASP A 34 3.29 5.00 -4.38
CA ASP A 34 2.94 6.40 -4.58
C ASP A 34 4.16 7.30 -4.38
N SER A 35 4.51 8.08 -5.40
CA SER A 35 5.48 9.16 -5.32
C SER A 35 4.94 10.37 -6.07
N ILE A 36 4.90 11.53 -5.41
CA ILE A 36 4.34 12.75 -5.99
C ILE A 36 5.38 13.44 -6.87
N CYS A 37 6.60 13.60 -6.36
CA CYS A 37 7.72 14.21 -7.06
C CYS A 37 9.04 13.86 -6.36
N TYR A 38 10.14 14.20 -7.01
CA TYR A 38 11.48 14.17 -6.42
C TYR A 38 11.99 15.62 -6.30
N PRO A 39 12.03 16.21 -5.10
CA PRO A 39 12.56 17.56 -4.92
C PRO A 39 14.09 17.57 -5.04
N ALA A 40 14.65 18.56 -5.75
CA ALA A 40 16.10 18.71 -5.92
C ALA A 40 16.84 18.93 -4.60
N VAL A 41 16.18 19.59 -3.63
CA VAL A 41 16.71 19.80 -2.27
C VAL A 41 15.71 19.24 -1.28
N ALA A 42 16.18 18.43 -0.34
CA ALA A 42 15.40 17.93 0.77
C ALA A 42 16.26 17.71 2.00
N THR A 43 15.60 17.78 3.15
CA THR A 43 16.21 17.56 4.47
C THR A 43 15.66 16.31 5.15
N SER A 44 14.58 15.74 4.63
CA SER A 44 13.98 14.52 5.16
C SER A 44 14.84 13.29 4.85
N THR A 45 14.92 12.37 5.81
CA THR A 45 15.55 11.05 5.65
C THR A 45 14.50 9.99 5.36
N TYR A 46 14.89 8.96 4.60
CA TYR A 46 13.99 7.85 4.32
C TYR A 46 14.21 6.72 5.34
N PRO A 47 13.20 6.38 6.17
CA PRO A 47 13.40 5.48 7.31
C PRO A 47 13.61 4.01 6.91
N TYR A 48 13.38 3.64 5.66
CA TYR A 48 13.43 2.25 5.20
C TYR A 48 14.65 1.94 4.32
N SER A 49 15.42 2.95 3.87
CA SER A 49 16.71 2.71 3.21
C SER A 49 17.83 2.54 4.25
N PRO A 50 18.87 1.74 3.94
CA PRO A 50 19.94 1.46 4.91
C PRO A 50 20.73 2.69 5.37
N ASP A 51 20.83 3.70 4.51
CA ASP A 51 21.61 4.94 4.72
C ASP A 51 20.73 6.16 5.00
N GLY A 52 19.40 6.00 4.99
CA GLY A 52 18.46 7.10 5.10
C GLY A 52 18.37 7.97 3.82
N GLY A 53 19.12 7.60 2.78
CA GLY A 53 19.16 8.29 1.50
C GLY A 53 17.90 8.08 0.66
N ARG A 54 17.71 8.94 -0.32
CA ARG A 54 16.58 8.91 -1.25
C ARG A 54 17.01 9.05 -2.73
N GLU A 55 18.30 9.10 -2.99
CA GLU A 55 18.88 9.28 -4.31
C GLU A 55 18.47 8.16 -5.27
N PHE A 56 18.09 7.01 -4.73
CA PHE A 56 17.52 5.90 -5.50
C PHE A 56 16.18 6.25 -6.20
N LEU A 57 15.51 7.35 -5.79
CA LEU A 57 14.25 7.81 -6.39
C LEU A 57 14.49 8.80 -7.55
N GLU A 58 15.70 9.36 -7.70
CA GLU A 58 15.99 10.37 -8.71
C GLU A 58 15.78 9.82 -10.12
N GLY A 59 14.97 10.52 -10.92
CA GLY A 59 14.65 10.13 -12.30
C GLY A 59 13.87 8.83 -12.46
N LYS A 60 13.41 8.22 -11.36
CA LYS A 60 12.63 6.97 -11.43
C LYS A 60 11.20 7.22 -11.87
N PRO A 61 10.67 6.38 -12.77
CA PRO A 61 9.28 6.50 -13.19
C PRO A 61 8.34 5.99 -12.09
N PHE A 62 7.43 6.86 -11.66
CA PHE A 62 6.30 6.52 -10.81
C PHE A 62 5.02 6.95 -11.53
N LEU A 63 4.18 6.00 -11.87
CA LEU A 63 2.83 6.29 -12.36
C LEU A 63 1.91 6.55 -11.18
N GLU A 64 1.03 7.54 -11.32
CA GLU A 64 0.04 7.86 -10.30
C GLU A 64 -0.91 6.67 -10.10
N PRO A 65 -1.15 6.21 -8.84
CA PRO A 65 -1.84 4.95 -8.57
C PRO A 65 -3.25 4.85 -9.15
N PHE A 66 -4.06 5.92 -9.08
CA PHE A 66 -5.42 5.92 -9.61
C PHE A 66 -5.50 6.01 -11.14
N SER A 67 -4.38 6.32 -11.79
CA SER A 67 -4.22 6.21 -13.25
C SER A 67 -3.76 4.81 -13.65
N LEU A 68 -2.81 4.22 -12.91
CA LEU A 68 -2.24 2.93 -13.23
C LEU A 68 -3.19 1.76 -12.90
N ILE A 69 -3.78 1.74 -11.71
CA ILE A 69 -4.60 0.61 -11.25
C ILE A 69 -5.78 0.31 -12.17
N PRO A 70 -6.57 1.28 -12.67
CA PRO A 70 -7.63 1.00 -13.65
C PRO A 70 -7.12 0.36 -14.94
N ALA A 71 -5.96 0.78 -15.44
CA ALA A 71 -5.35 0.20 -16.64
C ALA A 71 -4.96 -1.28 -16.41
N LEU A 72 -4.39 -1.59 -15.24
CA LEU A 72 -4.06 -2.98 -14.87
C LEU A 72 -5.33 -3.81 -14.61
N GLY A 73 -6.33 -3.20 -14.00
CA GLY A 73 -7.63 -3.83 -13.75
C GLY A 73 -8.38 -4.22 -15.02
N ALA A 74 -8.20 -3.46 -16.10
CA ALA A 74 -8.82 -3.75 -17.41
C ALA A 74 -8.21 -4.96 -18.13
N VAL A 75 -7.02 -5.41 -17.72
CA VAL A 75 -6.28 -6.52 -18.37
C VAL A 75 -6.09 -7.74 -17.47
N THR A 76 -6.70 -7.73 -16.29
CA THR A 76 -6.70 -8.80 -15.28
C THR A 76 -8.10 -9.03 -14.75
N GLU A 77 -8.37 -10.22 -14.21
CA GLU A 77 -9.71 -10.61 -13.74
C GLU A 77 -9.81 -10.76 -12.22
N ARG A 78 -8.74 -11.23 -11.57
CA ARG A 78 -8.72 -11.60 -10.15
C ARG A 78 -7.70 -10.84 -9.33
N LEU A 79 -6.63 -10.36 -9.96
CA LEU A 79 -5.53 -9.67 -9.29
C LEU A 79 -6.05 -8.44 -8.55
N ARG A 80 -5.80 -8.38 -7.24
CA ARG A 80 -6.11 -7.21 -6.40
C ARG A 80 -4.99 -6.17 -6.54
N PHE A 81 -5.30 -4.91 -6.31
CA PHE A 81 -4.35 -3.81 -6.38
C PHE A 81 -4.32 -3.06 -5.06
N ILE A 82 -3.12 -2.78 -4.57
CA ILE A 82 -2.92 -2.16 -3.26
C ILE A 82 -2.02 -0.94 -3.45
N THR A 83 -2.46 0.25 -3.06
CA THR A 83 -1.56 1.41 -3.01
C THR A 83 -0.53 1.22 -1.89
N PHE A 84 0.77 1.41 -2.16
CA PHE A 84 1.86 1.06 -1.23
C PHE A 84 2.84 2.21 -0.98
N VAL A 85 2.53 3.15 -0.16
CA VAL A 85 1.22 3.54 0.33
C VAL A 85 0.86 4.92 -0.18
N LEU A 86 -0.43 5.19 -0.40
CA LEU A 86 -0.90 6.52 -0.78
C LEU A 86 -0.60 7.52 0.34
N LYS A 87 0.04 8.64 0.01
CA LYS A 87 0.33 9.73 0.95
C LYS A 87 -0.97 10.52 1.20
N LEU A 88 -1.83 9.97 2.06
CA LEU A 88 -3.22 10.44 2.20
C LEU A 88 -3.34 11.87 2.75
N PRO A 89 -2.61 12.30 3.81
CA PRO A 89 -2.83 13.62 4.41
C PRO A 89 -2.51 14.82 3.52
N VAL A 90 -1.74 14.61 2.44
CA VAL A 90 -1.42 15.70 1.50
C VAL A 90 -2.45 15.85 0.38
N ARG A 91 -3.48 15.02 0.38
CA ARG A 91 -4.56 15.00 -0.61
C ARG A 91 -5.89 15.43 0.00
N HIS A 92 -6.75 16.07 -0.81
CA HIS A 92 -8.09 16.37 -0.35
C HIS A 92 -8.96 15.09 -0.32
N PRO A 93 -9.57 14.70 0.82
CA PRO A 93 -10.24 13.39 0.98
C PRO A 93 -11.43 13.19 0.04
N LEU A 94 -12.15 14.24 -0.35
CA LEU A 94 -13.25 14.16 -1.32
C LEU A 94 -12.74 13.70 -2.70
N LEU A 95 -11.57 14.21 -3.14
CA LEU A 95 -10.96 13.80 -4.40
C LEU A 95 -10.47 12.34 -4.32
N VAL A 96 -9.82 11.97 -3.20
CA VAL A 96 -9.38 10.59 -2.98
C VAL A 96 -10.57 9.63 -2.93
N ALA A 97 -11.66 10.00 -2.23
CA ALA A 97 -12.89 9.20 -2.20
C ALA A 97 -13.43 8.96 -3.62
N LYS A 98 -13.48 10.03 -4.45
CA LYS A 98 -13.94 9.91 -5.84
C LYS A 98 -13.03 9.04 -6.69
N GLN A 99 -11.71 9.20 -6.57
CA GLN A 99 -10.73 8.38 -7.29
C GLN A 99 -10.80 6.91 -6.85
N ALA A 100 -10.82 6.65 -5.54
CA ALA A 100 -10.86 5.30 -4.99
C ALA A 100 -12.16 4.57 -5.35
N THR A 101 -13.32 5.22 -5.23
CA THR A 101 -14.61 4.60 -5.60
C THR A 101 -14.69 4.31 -7.10
N SER A 102 -14.24 5.24 -7.94
CA SER A 102 -14.19 5.01 -9.40
C SER A 102 -13.27 3.85 -9.75
N THR A 103 -12.07 3.80 -9.15
CA THR A 103 -11.12 2.70 -9.34
C THR A 103 -11.68 1.36 -8.85
N ALA A 104 -12.32 1.33 -7.68
CA ALA A 104 -12.93 0.11 -7.15
C ALA A 104 -14.06 -0.40 -8.07
N VAL A 105 -14.89 0.48 -8.62
CA VAL A 105 -15.93 0.11 -9.59
C VAL A 105 -15.33 -0.44 -10.88
N LEU A 106 -14.34 0.26 -11.46
CA LEU A 106 -13.68 -0.15 -12.71
C LEU A 106 -12.92 -1.48 -12.56
N THR A 107 -12.40 -1.78 -11.38
CA THR A 107 -11.68 -3.01 -11.09
C THR A 107 -12.56 -4.12 -10.51
N GLY A 108 -13.88 -3.93 -10.37
CA GLY A 108 -14.76 -4.93 -9.77
C GLY A 108 -14.44 -5.22 -8.30
N ASN A 109 -14.26 -4.18 -7.48
CA ASN A 109 -13.92 -4.24 -6.04
C ASN A 109 -12.53 -4.86 -5.73
N ARG A 110 -11.57 -4.76 -6.66
CA ARG A 110 -10.21 -5.30 -6.48
C ARG A 110 -9.20 -4.28 -5.93
N LEU A 111 -9.65 -3.06 -5.57
CA LEU A 111 -8.81 -2.05 -4.93
C LEU A 111 -8.76 -2.25 -3.41
N LEU A 112 -7.56 -2.19 -2.84
CA LEU A 112 -7.29 -1.96 -1.42
C LEU A 112 -6.52 -0.64 -1.30
N LEU A 113 -6.96 0.21 -0.38
CA LEU A 113 -6.36 1.53 -0.19
C LEU A 113 -5.31 1.47 0.93
N GLY A 114 -4.07 1.16 0.58
CA GLY A 114 -2.94 1.29 1.50
C GLY A 114 -2.55 2.75 1.65
N VAL A 115 -2.58 3.28 2.87
CA VAL A 115 -2.40 4.72 3.16
C VAL A 115 -1.35 4.96 4.25
N GLY A 116 -0.64 6.09 4.15
CA GLY A 116 0.37 6.51 5.11
C GLY A 116 0.50 8.02 5.19
N THR A 117 1.24 8.48 6.22
CA THR A 117 1.43 9.91 6.47
C THR A 117 2.57 10.54 5.65
N SER A 118 3.29 9.80 4.85
CA SER A 118 4.58 10.13 4.23
C SER A 118 5.72 10.40 5.23
N PRO A 119 6.94 9.92 5.01
CA PRO A 119 8.11 10.34 5.76
C PRO A 119 8.67 11.70 5.26
N TRP A 120 8.21 12.17 4.10
CA TRP A 120 8.75 13.36 3.43
C TRP A 120 8.00 14.61 3.87
N ARG A 121 8.69 15.51 4.56
CA ARG A 121 8.18 16.84 4.91
C ARG A 121 7.95 17.70 3.67
N GLU A 122 8.80 17.52 2.66
CA GLU A 122 8.74 18.22 1.39
C GLU A 122 7.43 17.97 0.64
N ASP A 123 6.81 16.81 0.75
CA ASP A 123 5.48 16.54 0.17
C ASP A 123 4.43 17.53 0.69
N TYR A 124 4.50 17.85 1.99
CA TYR A 124 3.57 18.79 2.62
C TYR A 124 3.85 20.22 2.24
N GLU A 125 5.12 20.62 2.24
CA GLU A 125 5.55 21.97 1.91
C GLU A 125 5.21 22.33 0.45
N LEU A 126 5.51 21.42 -0.48
CA LEU A 126 5.23 21.63 -1.91
C LEU A 126 3.73 21.69 -2.22
N LEU A 127 2.91 21.03 -1.46
CA LEU A 127 1.45 21.01 -1.63
C LEU A 127 0.72 22.03 -0.73
N GLY A 128 1.45 22.85 0.05
CA GLY A 128 0.86 23.84 0.93
C GLY A 128 0.05 23.25 2.09
N VAL A 129 0.35 22.02 2.50
CA VAL A 129 -0.35 21.32 3.57
C VAL A 129 0.48 21.36 4.86
N PRO A 130 -0.10 21.67 6.03
CA PRO A 130 0.63 21.67 7.29
C PRO A 130 1.19 20.28 7.65
N TRP A 131 2.49 20.23 8.01
CA TRP A 131 3.13 19.01 8.52
C TRP A 131 2.58 18.58 9.88
N GLN A 132 2.33 19.55 10.77
CA GLN A 132 1.73 19.30 12.07
C GLN A 132 0.28 18.83 11.90
N GLY A 133 -0.17 17.95 12.79
CA GLY A 133 -1.53 17.41 12.75
C GLY A 133 -1.78 16.40 11.63
N ARG A 134 -0.75 15.97 10.86
CA ARG A 134 -0.91 15.04 9.73
C ARG A 134 -1.55 13.70 10.12
N GLY A 135 -1.36 13.24 11.35
CA GLY A 135 -2.01 12.04 11.87
C GLY A 135 -3.53 12.22 12.01
N GLN A 136 -3.97 13.31 12.63
CA GLN A 136 -5.38 13.66 12.75
C GLN A 136 -6.01 13.89 11.36
N ARG A 137 -5.31 14.62 10.50
CA ARG A 137 -5.74 14.83 9.10
C ARG A 137 -5.95 13.51 8.35
N MET A 138 -5.11 12.49 8.60
CA MET A 138 -5.27 11.16 8.04
C MET A 138 -6.50 10.45 8.60
N ASP A 139 -6.74 10.54 9.91
CA ASP A 139 -7.90 9.92 10.56
C ASP A 139 -9.21 10.50 10.00
N GLU A 140 -9.32 11.82 9.91
CA GLU A 140 -10.46 12.51 9.31
C GLU A 140 -10.63 12.15 7.81
N ALA A 141 -9.54 12.07 7.06
CA ALA A 141 -9.59 11.68 5.65
C ALA A 141 -10.12 10.24 5.46
N ILE A 142 -9.71 9.30 6.31
CA ILE A 142 -10.21 7.92 6.28
C ILE A 142 -11.71 7.89 6.56
N GLU A 143 -12.18 8.63 7.56
CA GLU A 143 -13.60 8.72 7.91
C GLU A 143 -14.43 9.29 6.75
N ILE A 144 -13.96 10.38 6.12
CA ILE A 144 -14.60 11.00 4.96
C ILE A 144 -14.67 10.03 3.78
N ILE A 145 -13.58 9.33 3.47
CA ILE A 145 -13.54 8.36 2.37
C ILE A 145 -14.57 7.24 2.61
N ARG A 146 -14.64 6.70 3.83
CA ARG A 146 -15.61 5.66 4.18
C ARG A 146 -17.04 6.15 4.10
N GLY A 147 -17.32 7.35 4.64
CA GLY A 147 -18.65 7.95 4.60
C GLY A 147 -19.13 8.16 3.17
N LEU A 148 -18.31 8.74 2.32
CA LEU A 148 -18.64 8.99 0.92
C LEU A 148 -18.76 7.70 0.10
N ALA A 149 -17.95 6.68 0.36
CA ALA A 149 -18.02 5.40 -0.33
C ALA A 149 -19.33 4.62 -0.07
N GLY A 150 -20.10 5.02 0.94
CA GLY A 150 -21.43 4.48 1.22
C GLY A 150 -22.52 4.93 0.23
N GLY A 151 -22.26 5.95 -0.60
CA GLY A 151 -23.15 6.40 -1.66
C GLY A 151 -24.36 7.24 -1.22
N ALA A 152 -24.58 7.44 0.08
CA ALA A 152 -25.57 8.37 0.61
C ALA A 152 -25.00 9.80 0.69
N PHE A 153 -25.86 10.79 0.96
CA PHE A 153 -25.39 12.12 1.36
C PHE A 153 -24.60 12.00 2.66
N TYR A 154 -23.39 12.55 2.67
CA TYR A 154 -22.47 12.53 3.79
C TYR A 154 -22.01 13.95 4.11
N GLU A 155 -22.06 14.29 5.38
CA GLU A 155 -21.61 15.56 5.96
C GLU A 155 -20.49 15.29 6.95
N PHE A 156 -19.49 16.16 7.02
CA PHE A 156 -18.36 16.03 7.95
C PHE A 156 -17.90 17.38 8.46
N HIS A 157 -17.68 17.49 9.77
CA HIS A 157 -17.11 18.66 10.42
C HIS A 157 -16.01 18.22 11.39
N GLY A 158 -14.75 18.40 10.98
CA GLY A 158 -13.56 18.07 11.77
C GLY A 158 -12.62 19.26 11.94
N GLY A 159 -11.46 18.98 12.51
CA GLY A 159 -10.43 19.99 12.72
C GLY A 159 -9.64 20.36 11.46
N SER A 160 -9.56 19.42 10.51
CA SER A 160 -8.80 19.59 9.26
C SER A 160 -9.66 19.77 8.04
N PHE A 161 -10.86 19.19 8.05
CA PHE A 161 -11.78 19.20 6.92
C PHE A 161 -13.21 19.55 7.38
N SER A 162 -13.94 20.20 6.48
CA SER A 162 -15.38 20.43 6.64
C SER A 162 -16.05 20.26 5.29
N LEU A 163 -17.05 19.40 5.22
CA LEU A 163 -17.83 19.12 4.03
C LEU A 163 -19.31 19.31 4.35
N PRO A 164 -20.05 20.13 3.59
CA PRO A 164 -21.51 20.13 3.66
C PRO A 164 -22.04 18.78 3.18
N PRO A 165 -23.35 18.49 3.33
CA PRO A 165 -23.94 17.27 2.79
C PRO A 165 -23.66 17.13 1.29
N VAL A 166 -22.79 16.16 0.92
CA VAL A 166 -22.41 15.85 -0.46
C VAL A 166 -22.54 14.36 -0.74
N GLN A 167 -22.74 14.00 -1.98
CA GLN A 167 -22.83 12.62 -2.45
C GLN A 167 -21.87 12.40 -3.61
N ILE A 168 -21.26 11.21 -3.69
CA ILE A 168 -20.48 10.79 -4.85
C ILE A 168 -21.10 9.54 -5.50
N SER A 169 -20.96 9.44 -6.82
CA SER A 169 -21.40 8.31 -7.63
C SER A 169 -20.45 8.15 -8.84
N PRO A 170 -20.18 6.91 -9.31
CA PRO A 170 -20.61 5.64 -8.73
C PRO A 170 -19.85 5.30 -7.43
N VAL A 171 -20.40 4.34 -6.68
CA VAL A 171 -19.74 3.74 -5.52
C VAL A 171 -19.61 2.21 -5.71
N PRO A 172 -18.59 1.57 -5.12
CA PRO A 172 -18.39 0.13 -5.25
C PRO A 172 -19.50 -0.64 -4.51
N THR A 173 -19.69 -1.91 -4.90
CA THR A 173 -20.67 -2.81 -4.27
C THR A 173 -20.18 -3.46 -2.98
N ALA A 174 -18.91 -3.30 -2.64
CA ALA A 174 -18.29 -3.74 -1.40
C ALA A 174 -17.42 -2.62 -0.81
N PRO A 175 -17.24 -2.54 0.51
CA PRO A 175 -16.33 -1.59 1.13
C PRO A 175 -14.91 -1.71 0.56
N ILE A 176 -14.24 -0.56 0.38
CA ILE A 176 -12.81 -0.54 0.01
C ILE A 176 -12.01 -0.76 1.29
N PRO A 177 -11.24 -1.86 1.42
CA PRO A 177 -10.39 -2.06 2.59
C PRO A 177 -9.31 -0.99 2.69
N ILE A 178 -9.09 -0.44 3.89
CA ILE A 178 -8.09 0.59 4.16
C ILE A 178 -6.99 0.00 5.04
N LEU A 179 -5.78 -0.11 4.46
CA LEU A 179 -4.60 -0.64 5.12
C LEU A 179 -3.69 0.52 5.55
N ILE A 180 -3.23 0.49 6.80
CA ILE A 180 -2.41 1.57 7.36
C ILE A 180 -0.93 1.21 7.31
N GLY A 181 -0.12 2.04 6.65
CA GLY A 181 1.33 1.90 6.62
C GLY A 181 2.03 2.67 7.74
N GLY A 182 3.22 2.18 8.14
CA GLY A 182 4.11 2.80 9.11
C GLY A 182 4.42 1.92 10.32
N HIS A 183 5.59 2.17 10.94
CA HIS A 183 6.13 1.34 12.03
C HIS A 183 6.02 2.00 13.41
N GLY A 184 5.85 3.33 13.48
CA GLY A 184 5.72 4.03 14.77
C GLY A 184 4.43 3.66 15.51
N ASP A 185 4.44 3.70 16.85
CA ASP A 185 3.29 3.32 17.70
C ASP A 185 2.00 4.04 17.30
N ALA A 186 2.07 5.30 16.89
CA ALA A 186 0.90 6.05 16.41
C ALA A 186 0.30 5.47 15.12
N ALA A 187 1.13 4.90 14.22
CA ALA A 187 0.66 4.23 13.00
C ALA A 187 0.07 2.86 13.32
N LEU A 188 0.72 2.08 14.17
CA LEU A 188 0.23 0.78 14.64
C LEU A 188 -1.11 0.92 15.38
N ARG A 189 -1.23 1.91 16.28
CA ARG A 189 -2.49 2.20 17.00
C ARG A 189 -3.60 2.64 16.04
N ARG A 190 -3.28 3.45 15.03
CA ARG A 190 -4.24 3.82 13.98
C ARG A 190 -4.70 2.59 13.21
N ALA A 191 -3.77 1.70 12.82
CA ALA A 191 -4.10 0.46 12.14
C ALA A 191 -5.04 -0.40 13.00
N ALA A 192 -4.72 -0.57 14.29
CA ALA A 192 -5.52 -1.32 15.24
C ALA A 192 -6.92 -0.73 15.41
N ARG A 193 -7.05 0.60 15.53
CA ARG A 193 -8.31 1.28 15.85
C ARG A 193 -9.25 1.39 14.66
N ILE A 194 -8.74 1.85 13.51
CA ILE A 194 -9.57 2.22 12.35
C ILE A 194 -9.15 1.57 11.04
N GLY A 195 -8.05 0.78 10.98
CA GLY A 195 -7.64 0.08 9.78
C GLY A 195 -8.40 -1.23 9.56
N ASP A 196 -8.48 -1.66 8.31
CA ASP A 196 -8.86 -3.01 7.92
C ASP A 196 -7.61 -3.91 7.78
N GLY A 197 -6.42 -3.33 7.96
CA GLY A 197 -5.13 -4.02 7.95
C GLY A 197 -3.96 -3.07 8.21
N TRP A 198 -2.78 -3.67 8.26
CA TRP A 198 -1.50 -2.99 8.42
C TRP A 198 -0.50 -3.40 7.35
N MET A 199 0.33 -2.44 6.90
CA MET A 199 1.36 -2.65 5.89
C MET A 199 2.74 -2.32 6.44
N HIS A 200 3.62 -3.31 6.43
CA HIS A 200 5.04 -3.17 6.76
C HIS A 200 5.82 -2.59 5.57
N GLY A 201 6.59 -1.55 5.81
CA GLY A 201 7.35 -0.82 4.77
C GLY A 201 8.73 -1.39 4.44
N GLY A 202 9.13 -2.52 5.04
CA GLY A 202 10.51 -3.00 5.02
C GLY A 202 11.33 -2.44 6.19
N GLY A 203 12.63 -2.22 6.01
CA GLY A 203 13.54 -1.80 7.06
C GLY A 203 14.32 -2.96 7.68
N ASP A 204 14.74 -2.83 8.96
CA ASP A 204 15.49 -3.86 9.66
C ASP A 204 14.60 -5.10 9.92
N PRO A 205 14.96 -6.28 9.40
CA PRO A 205 14.20 -7.51 9.62
C PRO A 205 14.06 -7.90 11.11
N ALA A 206 14.98 -7.45 11.97
CA ALA A 206 14.94 -7.74 13.40
C ALA A 206 13.78 -7.03 14.12
N GLU A 207 13.23 -5.94 13.56
CA GLU A 207 12.13 -5.20 14.15
C GLU A 207 10.76 -5.88 13.93
N LEU A 208 10.59 -6.67 12.88
CA LEU A 208 9.30 -7.21 12.47
C LEU A 208 8.58 -7.99 13.59
N PRO A 209 9.21 -8.92 14.34
CA PRO A 209 8.51 -9.62 15.43
C PRO A 209 7.97 -8.70 16.51
N GLY A 210 8.74 -7.65 16.87
CA GLY A 210 8.31 -6.64 17.83
C GLY A 210 7.13 -5.81 17.34
N LEU A 211 7.12 -5.42 16.06
CA LEU A 211 6.01 -4.70 15.44
C LEU A 211 4.72 -5.54 15.40
N LEU A 212 4.83 -6.83 15.05
CA LEU A 212 3.69 -7.75 15.04
C LEU A 212 3.11 -7.96 16.45
N SER A 213 3.96 -8.17 17.45
CA SER A 213 3.55 -8.28 18.85
C SER A 213 2.85 -7.01 19.32
N ARG A 214 3.44 -5.84 19.04
CA ARG A 214 2.86 -4.55 19.42
C ARG A 214 1.52 -4.29 18.75
N LEU A 215 1.38 -4.63 17.47
CA LEU A 215 0.11 -4.52 16.74
C LEU A 215 -0.98 -5.40 17.37
N ALA A 216 -0.63 -6.64 17.74
CA ALA A 216 -1.56 -7.56 18.40
C ALA A 216 -2.03 -7.04 19.77
N GLU A 217 -1.11 -6.46 20.56
CA GLU A 217 -1.45 -5.80 21.83
C GLU A 217 -2.41 -4.62 21.62
N LEU A 218 -2.06 -3.72 20.69
CA LEU A 218 -2.89 -2.56 20.36
C LEU A 218 -4.29 -2.96 19.88
N ARG A 219 -4.43 -4.02 19.09
CA ARG A 219 -5.74 -4.52 18.69
C ARG A 219 -6.56 -5.03 19.86
N LYS A 220 -5.93 -5.59 20.90
CA LYS A 220 -6.61 -5.95 22.14
C LYS A 220 -7.01 -4.70 22.94
N GLU A 221 -6.10 -3.73 23.08
CA GLU A 221 -6.39 -2.46 23.76
C GLU A 221 -7.57 -1.71 23.12
N GLU A 222 -7.64 -1.69 21.79
CA GLU A 222 -8.70 -1.01 21.02
C GLU A 222 -9.98 -1.88 20.85
N GLY A 223 -10.00 -3.11 21.36
CA GLY A 223 -11.15 -4.02 21.26
C GLY A 223 -11.48 -4.49 19.84
N THR A 224 -10.48 -4.59 18.98
CA THR A 224 -10.64 -4.93 17.55
C THR A 224 -10.01 -6.27 17.17
N HIS A 225 -9.49 -7.02 18.14
CA HIS A 225 -8.73 -8.26 17.89
C HIS A 225 -9.54 -9.34 17.17
N ASP A 226 -10.88 -9.38 17.34
CA ASP A 226 -11.78 -10.36 16.70
C ASP A 226 -12.25 -9.91 15.30
N ARG A 227 -11.96 -8.68 14.88
CA ARG A 227 -12.36 -8.20 13.55
C ARG A 227 -11.44 -8.79 12.49
N PRO A 228 -11.93 -9.08 11.26
CA PRO A 228 -11.08 -9.37 10.12
C PRO A 228 -10.02 -8.29 9.94
N PHE A 229 -8.76 -8.70 9.71
CA PHE A 229 -7.65 -7.77 9.61
C PHE A 229 -6.53 -8.37 8.77
N GLU A 230 -6.05 -7.63 7.78
CA GLU A 230 -4.96 -8.07 6.92
C GLU A 230 -3.61 -7.55 7.45
N VAL A 231 -2.60 -8.41 7.48
CA VAL A 231 -1.22 -8.07 7.88
C VAL A 231 -0.30 -8.35 6.71
N HIS A 232 0.14 -7.27 6.03
CA HIS A 232 0.99 -7.32 4.86
C HIS A 232 2.44 -7.01 5.23
N VAL A 233 3.38 -7.92 4.94
CA VAL A 233 4.78 -7.74 5.33
C VAL A 233 5.77 -7.95 4.20
N ILE A 234 6.87 -7.23 4.26
CA ILE A 234 8.10 -7.49 3.51
C ILE A 234 9.03 -8.25 4.46
N SER A 235 9.46 -9.45 4.07
CA SER A 235 10.38 -10.27 4.87
C SER A 235 11.19 -11.20 3.98
N ALA A 236 12.46 -11.43 4.34
CA ALA A 236 13.29 -12.43 3.69
C ALA A 236 12.74 -13.87 3.87
N ASP A 237 11.98 -14.11 4.92
CA ASP A 237 11.29 -15.39 5.14
C ASP A 237 10.23 -15.69 4.08
N ALA A 238 9.67 -14.68 3.41
CA ALA A 238 8.70 -14.86 2.34
C ALA A 238 9.25 -15.63 1.12
N TYR A 239 10.57 -15.73 0.98
CA TYR A 239 11.22 -16.38 -0.17
C TYR A 239 11.48 -17.89 0.04
N ARG A 240 10.98 -18.49 1.13
CA ARG A 240 11.10 -19.92 1.44
C ARG A 240 9.81 -20.45 2.05
N PRO A 241 9.36 -21.67 1.67
CA PRO A 241 8.10 -22.22 2.17
C PRO A 241 8.03 -22.35 3.70
N ASP A 242 9.15 -22.73 4.35
CA ASP A 242 9.24 -22.80 5.81
C ASP A 242 9.19 -21.40 6.48
N GLY A 243 9.79 -20.41 5.84
CA GLY A 243 9.74 -19.02 6.29
C GLY A 243 8.32 -18.45 6.19
N VAL A 244 7.60 -18.74 5.11
CA VAL A 244 6.19 -18.34 4.96
C VAL A 244 5.33 -18.91 6.06
N ARG A 245 5.52 -20.19 6.45
CA ARG A 245 4.78 -20.80 7.56
C ARG A 245 5.06 -20.11 8.90
N ARG A 246 6.32 -19.74 9.17
CA ARG A 246 6.67 -18.96 10.37
C ARG A 246 5.98 -17.61 10.40
N LEU A 247 5.85 -16.94 9.25
CA LEU A 247 5.13 -15.67 9.17
C LEU A 247 3.62 -15.87 9.41
N GLU A 248 3.01 -16.93 8.88
CA GLU A 248 1.61 -17.26 9.16
C GLU A 248 1.37 -17.51 10.66
N GLU A 249 2.27 -18.25 11.34
CA GLU A 249 2.22 -18.50 12.79
C GLU A 249 2.30 -17.20 13.61
N GLN A 250 2.93 -16.14 13.06
CA GLN A 250 2.99 -14.80 13.64
C GLN A 250 1.78 -13.93 13.30
N GLY A 251 0.79 -14.44 12.59
CA GLY A 251 -0.43 -13.72 12.22
C GLY A 251 -0.32 -12.89 10.93
N VAL A 252 0.73 -13.10 10.13
CA VAL A 252 0.85 -12.50 8.80
C VAL A 252 -0.15 -13.15 7.86
N THR A 253 -0.88 -12.34 7.09
CA THR A 253 -1.87 -12.81 6.12
C THR A 253 -1.40 -12.70 4.68
N ASP A 254 -0.50 -11.73 4.43
CA ASP A 254 0.00 -11.39 3.10
C ASP A 254 1.50 -11.09 3.15
N VAL A 255 2.24 -11.64 2.21
CA VAL A 255 3.65 -11.29 2.01
C VAL A 255 3.82 -10.48 0.73
N ILE A 256 4.62 -9.41 0.80
CA ILE A 256 4.97 -8.56 -0.33
C ILE A 256 6.34 -9.00 -0.81
N VAL A 257 6.44 -9.46 -2.06
CA VAL A 257 7.66 -9.97 -2.66
C VAL A 257 8.02 -9.22 -3.93
N GLY A 258 9.29 -8.88 -4.05
CA GLY A 258 9.89 -8.26 -5.23
C GLY A 258 11.23 -8.89 -5.54
N PHE A 259 11.69 -8.79 -6.80
CA PHE A 259 12.88 -9.53 -7.26
C PHE A 259 14.03 -8.62 -7.64
N ARG A 260 13.96 -7.35 -7.27
CA ARG A 260 15.00 -6.36 -7.44
C ARG A 260 15.22 -5.60 -6.14
N TRP A 261 16.47 -5.24 -5.86
CA TRP A 261 16.78 -4.33 -4.75
C TRP A 261 16.25 -2.93 -5.07
N PRO A 262 15.26 -2.40 -4.32
CA PRO A 262 14.59 -1.16 -4.69
C PRO A 262 15.45 0.10 -4.49
N TYR A 263 16.46 0.04 -3.62
CA TYR A 263 17.31 1.18 -3.26
C TYR A 263 18.54 1.34 -4.15
N HIS A 264 18.55 0.70 -5.33
CA HIS A 264 19.63 0.86 -6.29
C HIS A 264 19.53 2.21 -7.01
N THR A 265 20.61 2.99 -6.99
CA THR A 265 20.74 4.21 -7.79
C THR A 265 21.03 3.85 -9.26
N GLY A 266 20.62 4.70 -10.19
CA GLY A 266 20.77 4.46 -11.63
C GLY A 266 19.58 3.72 -12.27
N PRO A 267 19.60 3.52 -13.59
CA PRO A 267 18.50 2.94 -14.34
C PRO A 267 18.26 1.46 -13.98
N ASP A 268 17.04 1.02 -14.14
CA ASP A 268 16.71 -0.39 -14.13
C ASP A 268 17.20 -1.03 -15.46
N THR A 269 18.06 -2.03 -15.36
CA THR A 269 18.65 -2.72 -16.52
C THR A 269 18.04 -4.09 -16.78
N GLN A 270 17.10 -4.55 -15.94
CA GLN A 270 16.42 -5.83 -16.13
C GLN A 270 15.42 -5.74 -17.30
N SER A 271 15.47 -6.70 -18.19
CA SER A 271 14.48 -6.81 -19.25
C SER A 271 13.12 -7.25 -18.70
N LEU A 272 12.06 -7.01 -19.47
CA LEU A 272 10.72 -7.54 -19.14
C LEU A 272 10.73 -9.06 -18.98
N ALA A 273 11.47 -9.77 -19.83
CA ALA A 273 11.58 -11.23 -19.77
C ALA A 273 12.25 -11.71 -18.47
N ASP A 274 13.31 -11.02 -18.00
CA ASP A 274 13.98 -11.35 -16.73
C ASP A 274 13.00 -11.18 -15.55
N LYS A 275 12.22 -10.11 -15.56
CA LYS A 275 11.22 -9.84 -14.51
C LYS A 275 10.11 -10.89 -14.48
N ILE A 276 9.56 -11.24 -15.65
CA ILE A 276 8.55 -12.30 -15.76
C ILE A 276 9.15 -13.64 -15.31
N GLY A 277 10.35 -14.00 -15.80
CA GLY A 277 11.02 -15.23 -15.38
C GLY A 277 11.25 -15.31 -13.88
N ALA A 278 11.61 -14.20 -13.22
CA ALA A 278 11.81 -14.18 -11.78
C ALA A 278 10.51 -14.40 -10.99
N LEU A 279 9.41 -13.75 -11.38
CA LEU A 279 8.13 -13.94 -10.69
C LEU A 279 7.54 -15.35 -10.90
N GLU A 280 7.70 -15.94 -12.09
CA GLU A 280 7.25 -17.31 -12.39
C GLU A 280 8.09 -18.34 -11.62
N ALA A 281 9.41 -18.21 -11.63
CA ALA A 281 10.29 -19.08 -10.86
C ALA A 281 10.01 -19.05 -9.36
N PHE A 282 9.66 -17.88 -8.81
CA PHE A 282 9.25 -17.78 -7.42
C PHE A 282 7.89 -18.46 -7.17
N ALA A 283 6.92 -18.29 -8.07
CA ALA A 283 5.62 -18.94 -7.96
C ALA A 283 5.77 -20.48 -7.92
N ASP A 284 6.56 -21.06 -8.79
CA ASP A 284 6.84 -22.51 -8.82
C ASP A 284 7.55 -22.97 -7.54
N LYS A 285 8.52 -22.19 -7.07
CA LYS A 285 9.37 -22.56 -5.93
C LYS A 285 8.68 -22.41 -4.59
N VAL A 286 7.83 -21.40 -4.42
CA VAL A 286 7.26 -21.01 -3.13
C VAL A 286 5.73 -21.08 -3.15
N LEU A 287 5.03 -20.32 -4.01
CA LEU A 287 3.57 -20.25 -4.01
C LEU A 287 2.94 -21.63 -4.14
N ALA A 288 3.38 -22.41 -5.13
CA ALA A 288 2.85 -23.75 -5.39
C ALA A 288 3.07 -24.75 -4.24
N LYS A 289 4.01 -24.49 -3.33
CA LYS A 289 4.31 -25.35 -2.17
C LYS A 289 3.63 -24.92 -0.89
N VAL A 290 3.24 -23.66 -0.77
CA VAL A 290 2.56 -23.10 0.39
C VAL A 290 1.04 -23.30 0.28
N ASN A 291 0.48 -23.17 -0.91
CA ASN A 291 -0.97 -23.22 -1.13
C ASN A 291 -1.47 -24.66 -1.47
N ARG A 292 -0.65 -25.66 -1.25
CA ARG A 292 -1.03 -27.07 -1.28
C ARG A 292 -1.37 -27.55 0.13
#